data_895f949d5473daeeaa9bbcf74a4872b7
#
_entry.id   895f949d5473daeeaa9bbcf74a4872b7
#
_cell.length_a   1.000
_cell.length_b   1.000
_cell.length_c   1.000
_cell.angle_alpha   90.00
_cell.angle_beta   90.00
_cell.angle_gamma   90.00
#
_symmetry.space_group_name_H-M   'P 1'
#
loop_
_entity.id
_entity.type
_entity.pdbx_description
1 polymer ?
#
loop_
_entity_poly.entity_id
_entity_poly.type
_entity_poly.pdbx_seq_one_letter_code
_entity_poly.pdbx_strand_id
1 'polypeptide(L)'
;MSGSHKLFKALSLSKDIFTRSLARFLDNFISRQTVKLFGTYKKNSNMVDQAVLDKLEAGFSKLAASDSKSLLKKYLSKEVFDQLKTRKTSFGSSLLDVIQSGVENLDSGVGIYAPDAESYTVFADLFDPIIEDYHGGFKKTDKHPPKDFGDVDTLGNLDPASEFIVSTRVRCGRSLDGYPFNPCLTEAQYKEMEEKVSSTLSGLEGELKGSFYPLTGMSKEVQQKLIDDHFLFKEGDRFLQAANACRFWPTGRGIFHNDAKTFLVWCNEEDHLRIISMQMGGDLGQVYRRLVNAVNEIEKRLPFSHHDRLGFLTFCPTNLGTTIRASVHIKLPKLAANREKLEEIAGKFNLQVRGTRGEHTEAEGGIYDISNKRRLGLTEYQAVKEMHDGIAELIKLEKEL
;
A
#
# COMPACT_ATOMS: atom_id res chain seq x y z
N MET A 1 -9.37 3.31 -85.91
CA MET A 1 -9.38 2.65 -84.59
C MET A 1 -8.69 3.53 -83.49
N SER A 2 -9.25 4.69 -83.15
CA SER A 2 -8.61 5.61 -82.19
C SER A 2 -9.57 6.24 -81.15
N GLY A 3 -10.91 5.89 -81.25
CA GLY A 3 -11.88 6.51 -80.35
C GLY A 3 -12.23 5.72 -79.09
N SER A 4 -12.10 4.39 -79.09
CA SER A 4 -12.52 3.53 -77.99
C SER A 4 -11.53 3.54 -76.74
N HIS A 5 -10.25 3.82 -76.98
CA HIS A 5 -9.23 3.82 -75.90
C HIS A 5 -9.28 5.08 -75.00
N LYS A 6 -9.78 6.22 -75.55
CA LYS A 6 -9.93 7.45 -74.74
C LYS A 6 -11.16 7.42 -73.83
N LEU A 7 -12.24 6.75 -74.25
CA LEU A 7 -13.49 6.61 -73.47
C LEU A 7 -13.28 5.67 -72.23
N PHE A 8 -12.52 4.57 -72.41
CA PHE A 8 -12.22 3.65 -71.32
C PHE A 8 -11.30 4.29 -70.24
N LYS A 9 -10.33 5.12 -70.63
CA LYS A 9 -9.49 5.85 -69.68
C LYS A 9 -10.27 6.92 -68.90
N ALA A 10 -11.21 7.60 -69.51
CA ALA A 10 -12.05 8.61 -68.84
C ALA A 10 -13.00 7.98 -67.81
N LEU A 11 -13.59 6.82 -68.10
CA LEU A 11 -14.47 6.07 -67.22
C LEU A 11 -13.73 5.43 -66.04
N SER A 12 -12.45 5.01 -66.22
CA SER A 12 -11.61 4.49 -65.17
C SER A 12 -11.18 5.61 -64.18
N LEU A 13 -10.80 6.78 -64.68
CA LEU A 13 -10.43 7.93 -63.81
C LEU A 13 -11.63 8.48 -63.02
N SER A 14 -12.83 8.45 -63.58
CA SER A 14 -14.06 8.89 -62.90
C SER A 14 -14.42 7.96 -61.71
N LYS A 15 -14.27 6.65 -61.89
CA LYS A 15 -14.49 5.65 -60.81
C LYS A 15 -13.48 5.82 -59.65
N ASP A 16 -12.21 6.04 -59.95
CA ASP A 16 -11.18 6.22 -58.96
C ASP A 16 -11.35 7.53 -58.15
N ILE A 17 -11.80 8.60 -58.78
CA ILE A 17 -12.09 9.87 -58.13
C ILE A 17 -13.32 9.74 -57.23
N PHE A 18 -14.35 9.05 -57.68
CA PHE A 18 -15.58 8.83 -56.90
C PHE A 18 -15.35 7.93 -55.67
N THR A 19 -14.55 6.85 -55.83
CA THR A 19 -14.18 5.95 -54.72
C THR A 19 -13.30 6.64 -53.67
N ARG A 20 -12.36 7.46 -54.11
CA ARG A 20 -11.50 8.24 -53.19
C ARG A 20 -12.28 9.34 -52.46
N SER A 21 -13.24 9.96 -53.11
CA SER A 21 -14.10 10.98 -52.50
C SER A 21 -15.06 10.36 -51.47
N LEU A 22 -15.65 9.19 -51.80
CA LEU A 22 -16.53 8.44 -50.88
C LEU A 22 -15.77 7.90 -49.66
N ALA A 23 -14.55 7.40 -49.86
CA ALA A 23 -13.69 6.95 -48.76
C ALA A 23 -13.34 8.10 -47.80
N ARG A 24 -12.94 9.25 -48.34
CA ARG A 24 -12.68 10.46 -47.54
C ARG A 24 -13.90 10.98 -46.80
N PHE A 25 -15.10 10.88 -47.39
CA PHE A 25 -16.35 11.27 -46.75
C PHE A 25 -16.72 10.32 -45.63
N LEU A 26 -16.55 9.02 -45.82
CA LEU A 26 -16.77 8.01 -44.78
C LEU A 26 -15.77 8.13 -43.64
N ASP A 27 -14.50 8.34 -43.93
CA ASP A 27 -13.47 8.55 -42.91
C ASP A 27 -13.74 9.81 -42.06
N ASN A 28 -14.15 10.91 -42.71
CA ASN A 28 -14.53 12.14 -42.00
C ASN A 28 -15.84 11.98 -41.20
N PHE A 29 -16.78 11.19 -41.69
CA PHE A 29 -18.05 10.93 -41.00
C PHE A 29 -17.83 10.01 -39.78
N ILE A 30 -17.07 8.95 -39.96
CA ILE A 30 -16.71 8.02 -38.88
C ILE A 30 -15.86 8.77 -37.82
N SER A 31 -14.85 9.56 -38.23
CA SER A 31 -14.03 10.37 -37.32
C SER A 31 -14.88 11.37 -36.53
N ARG A 32 -15.83 12.08 -37.16
CA ARG A 32 -16.72 13.02 -36.47
C ARG A 32 -17.72 12.33 -35.53
N GLN A 33 -18.21 11.14 -35.88
CA GLN A 33 -19.09 10.36 -34.99
C GLN A 33 -18.30 9.79 -33.80
N THR A 34 -17.07 9.30 -34.06
CA THR A 34 -16.18 8.78 -33.00
C THR A 34 -15.78 9.89 -32.04
N VAL A 35 -15.41 11.06 -32.56
CA VAL A 35 -15.07 12.23 -31.70
C VAL A 35 -16.28 12.72 -30.88
N LYS A 36 -17.51 12.69 -31.45
CA LYS A 36 -18.74 13.00 -30.70
C LYS A 36 -19.05 11.95 -29.63
N LEU A 37 -18.90 10.67 -29.92
CA LEU A 37 -19.09 9.58 -28.92
C LEU A 37 -18.01 9.66 -27.82
N PHE A 38 -16.74 9.81 -28.19
CA PHE A 38 -15.67 9.95 -27.20
C PHE A 38 -15.77 11.27 -26.42
N GLY A 39 -16.22 12.36 -27.04
CA GLY A 39 -16.44 13.64 -26.36
C GLY A 39 -17.61 13.61 -25.39
N THR A 40 -18.70 12.90 -25.69
CA THR A 40 -19.83 12.66 -24.76
C THR A 40 -19.46 11.64 -23.68
N TYR A 41 -18.66 10.63 -23.98
CA TYR A 41 -18.18 9.67 -23.00
C TYR A 41 -17.19 10.31 -22.01
N LYS A 42 -16.26 11.18 -22.49
CA LYS A 42 -15.36 11.96 -21.60
C LYS A 42 -16.10 12.97 -20.70
N LYS A 43 -17.20 13.53 -21.18
CA LYS A 43 -17.98 14.51 -20.41
C LYS A 43 -18.81 13.85 -19.30
N ASN A 44 -19.21 12.58 -19.46
CA ASN A 44 -19.93 11.81 -18.43
C ASN A 44 -18.99 11.04 -17.48
N SER A 45 -17.70 10.89 -17.80
CA SER A 45 -16.75 10.12 -16.97
C SER A 45 -16.34 10.82 -15.67
N ASN A 46 -16.56 12.13 -15.53
CA ASN A 46 -16.17 12.91 -14.35
C ASN A 46 -17.27 13.05 -13.29
N MET A 47 -18.48 12.57 -13.54
CA MET A 47 -19.57 12.60 -12.55
C MET A 47 -19.62 11.29 -11.77
N VAL A 48 -19.90 11.40 -10.47
CA VAL A 48 -20.18 10.25 -9.60
C VAL A 48 -21.59 9.75 -9.91
N ASP A 49 -21.76 8.43 -10.09
CA ASP A 49 -23.04 7.81 -10.42
C ASP A 49 -24.05 7.98 -9.29
N GLN A 50 -25.34 8.14 -9.60
CA GLN A 50 -26.38 8.33 -8.60
C GLN A 50 -26.44 7.20 -7.59
N ALA A 51 -26.26 5.95 -8.01
CA ALA A 51 -26.23 4.79 -7.12
C ALA A 51 -25.06 4.85 -6.10
N VAL A 52 -23.93 5.46 -6.47
CA VAL A 52 -22.81 5.70 -5.56
C VAL A 52 -23.15 6.83 -4.58
N LEU A 53 -23.80 7.91 -5.06
CA LEU A 53 -24.25 8.99 -4.20
C LEU A 53 -25.28 8.51 -3.16
N ASP A 54 -26.22 7.66 -3.55
CA ASP A 54 -27.22 7.08 -2.65
C ASP A 54 -26.55 6.24 -1.55
N LYS A 55 -25.54 5.43 -1.90
CA LYS A 55 -24.74 4.66 -0.94
C LYS A 55 -23.95 5.57 0.00
N LEU A 56 -23.37 6.66 -0.53
CA LEU A 56 -22.63 7.64 0.26
C LEU A 56 -23.53 8.33 1.29
N GLU A 57 -24.73 8.79 0.89
CA GLU A 57 -25.69 9.42 1.80
C GLU A 57 -26.15 8.44 2.90
N ALA A 58 -26.44 7.20 2.53
CA ALA A 58 -26.81 6.16 3.50
C ALA A 58 -25.65 5.84 4.46
N GLY A 59 -24.42 5.71 3.93
CA GLY A 59 -23.22 5.45 4.72
C GLY A 59 -22.87 6.60 5.66
N PHE A 60 -22.95 7.83 5.18
CA PHE A 60 -22.77 9.02 6.02
C PHE A 60 -23.78 9.07 7.16
N SER A 61 -25.06 8.82 6.88
CA SER A 61 -26.13 8.79 7.89
C SER A 61 -25.91 7.70 8.93
N LYS A 62 -25.51 6.47 8.51
CA LYS A 62 -25.15 5.35 9.40
C LYS A 62 -24.01 5.75 10.33
N LEU A 63 -22.93 6.31 9.75
CA LEU A 63 -21.76 6.74 10.51
C LEU A 63 -22.10 7.88 11.48
N ALA A 64 -22.88 8.87 11.04
CA ALA A 64 -23.30 10.01 11.85
C ALA A 64 -24.11 9.59 13.08
N ALA A 65 -24.99 8.61 12.94
CA ALA A 65 -25.84 8.10 14.02
C ALA A 65 -25.10 7.11 14.96
N SER A 66 -23.90 6.63 14.59
CA SER A 66 -23.15 5.64 15.36
C SER A 66 -22.39 6.27 16.55
N ASP A 67 -21.87 5.43 17.43
CA ASP A 67 -20.94 5.77 18.51
C ASP A 67 -19.46 5.53 18.15
N SER A 68 -19.18 5.34 16.85
CA SER A 68 -17.82 5.12 16.33
C SER A 68 -16.84 6.17 16.86
N LYS A 69 -15.64 5.72 17.20
CA LYS A 69 -14.51 6.56 17.65
C LYS A 69 -13.45 6.73 16.56
N SER A 70 -13.73 6.29 15.33
CA SER A 70 -12.79 6.36 14.21
C SER A 70 -12.43 7.81 13.87
N LEU A 71 -11.22 7.98 13.30
CA LEU A 71 -10.82 9.28 12.76
C LEU A 71 -11.73 9.70 11.58
N LEU A 72 -12.23 8.73 10.81
CA LEU A 72 -13.27 9.00 9.80
C LEU A 72 -14.48 9.71 10.41
N LYS A 73 -15.04 9.16 11.50
CA LYS A 73 -16.20 9.77 12.20
C LYS A 73 -15.88 11.16 12.74
N LYS A 74 -14.66 11.34 13.25
CA LYS A 74 -14.20 12.62 13.83
C LYS A 74 -14.09 13.73 12.77
N TYR A 75 -13.63 13.42 11.56
CA TYR A 75 -13.26 14.41 10.55
C TYR A 75 -14.20 14.51 9.35
N LEU A 76 -15.08 13.53 9.11
CA LEU A 76 -16.09 13.60 8.05
C LEU A 76 -17.31 14.40 8.51
N SER A 77 -17.18 15.72 8.61
CA SER A 77 -18.33 16.60 8.86
C SER A 77 -19.29 16.64 7.65
N LYS A 78 -20.48 17.18 7.84
CA LYS A 78 -21.45 17.34 6.73
C LYS A 78 -20.90 18.24 5.61
N GLU A 79 -20.15 19.28 5.97
CA GLU A 79 -19.52 20.20 5.04
C GLU A 79 -18.45 19.48 4.20
N VAL A 80 -17.56 18.73 4.83
CA VAL A 80 -16.52 17.95 4.14
C VAL A 80 -17.17 16.89 3.26
N PHE A 81 -18.20 16.20 3.74
CA PHE A 81 -18.94 15.21 2.96
C PHE A 81 -19.55 15.82 1.69
N ASP A 82 -20.26 16.96 1.82
CA ASP A 82 -20.91 17.62 0.68
C ASP A 82 -19.93 18.15 -0.35
N GLN A 83 -18.73 18.58 0.08
CA GLN A 83 -17.66 19.02 -0.81
C GLN A 83 -17.03 17.85 -1.59
N LEU A 84 -16.93 16.67 -0.96
CA LEU A 84 -16.16 15.54 -1.51
C LEU A 84 -17.01 14.51 -2.26
N LYS A 85 -18.30 14.35 -1.94
CA LYS A 85 -19.16 13.28 -2.47
C LYS A 85 -19.30 13.24 -3.98
N THR A 86 -19.06 14.37 -4.68
CA THR A 86 -19.15 14.47 -6.14
C THR A 86 -17.79 14.43 -6.83
N ARG A 87 -16.68 14.37 -6.06
CA ARG A 87 -15.32 14.32 -6.61
C ARG A 87 -14.95 12.90 -7.04
N LYS A 88 -14.10 12.81 -8.05
CA LYS A 88 -13.56 11.56 -8.60
C LYS A 88 -12.10 11.75 -8.96
N THR A 89 -11.28 10.70 -8.77
CA THR A 89 -9.91 10.66 -9.27
C THR A 89 -9.88 10.35 -10.78
N SER A 90 -8.75 10.50 -11.44
CA SER A 90 -8.58 10.09 -12.84
C SER A 90 -8.69 8.57 -13.03
N PHE A 91 -8.41 7.78 -11.99
CA PHE A 91 -8.64 6.33 -11.96
C PHE A 91 -10.11 5.95 -11.75
N GLY A 92 -10.98 6.93 -11.51
CA GLY A 92 -12.42 6.73 -11.33
C GLY A 92 -12.86 6.49 -9.89
N SER A 93 -11.95 6.56 -8.92
CA SER A 93 -12.27 6.39 -7.50
C SER A 93 -13.10 7.55 -6.96
N SER A 94 -14.05 7.23 -6.10
CA SER A 94 -14.97 8.17 -5.44
C SER A 94 -14.75 8.19 -3.92
N LEU A 95 -15.42 9.11 -3.23
CA LEU A 95 -15.41 9.13 -1.76
C LEU A 95 -15.93 7.81 -1.15
N LEU A 96 -16.81 7.07 -1.84
CA LEU A 96 -17.29 5.77 -1.37
C LEU A 96 -16.13 4.78 -1.21
N ASP A 97 -15.22 4.73 -2.19
CA ASP A 97 -14.06 3.83 -2.15
C ASP A 97 -13.12 4.18 -0.98
N VAL A 98 -13.10 5.44 -0.57
CA VAL A 98 -12.30 5.91 0.58
C VAL A 98 -12.90 5.50 1.91
N ILE A 99 -14.24 5.65 2.09
CA ILE A 99 -14.87 5.56 3.42
C ILE A 99 -15.62 4.25 3.69
N GLN A 100 -15.90 3.43 2.66
CA GLN A 100 -16.79 2.26 2.79
C GLN A 100 -16.37 1.29 3.89
N SER A 101 -15.07 1.06 4.05
CA SER A 101 -14.56 0.16 5.11
C SER A 101 -14.88 0.68 6.51
N GLY A 102 -14.68 1.97 6.77
CA GLY A 102 -14.96 2.57 8.08
C GLY A 102 -16.45 2.74 8.36
N VAL A 103 -17.28 2.87 7.32
CA VAL A 103 -18.75 2.86 7.45
C VAL A 103 -19.27 1.46 7.78
N GLU A 104 -18.64 0.42 7.22
CA GLU A 104 -19.01 -0.97 7.49
C GLU A 104 -18.49 -1.43 8.86
N ASN A 105 -17.27 -1.04 9.22
CA ASN A 105 -16.60 -1.42 10.47
C ASN A 105 -16.50 -0.21 11.40
N LEU A 106 -17.56 0.04 12.17
CA LEU A 106 -17.67 1.22 13.06
C LEU A 106 -16.67 1.25 14.21
N ASP A 107 -16.03 0.14 14.51
CA ASP A 107 -14.96 -0.02 15.50
C ASP A 107 -13.55 0.22 14.92
N SER A 108 -13.46 0.67 13.66
CA SER A 108 -12.19 1.08 13.05
C SER A 108 -11.54 2.21 13.85
N GLY A 109 -10.20 2.15 13.99
CA GLY A 109 -9.45 3.28 14.56
C GLY A 109 -9.37 4.46 13.58
N VAL A 110 -9.03 4.19 12.32
CA VAL A 110 -8.89 5.22 11.26
C VAL A 110 -10.12 5.29 10.37
N GLY A 111 -10.49 4.22 9.69
CA GLY A 111 -11.72 4.08 8.92
C GLY A 111 -11.66 4.55 7.46
N ILE A 112 -10.48 4.97 6.95
CA ILE A 112 -10.31 5.34 5.54
C ILE A 112 -9.13 4.63 4.90
N TYR A 113 -9.24 4.46 3.57
CA TYR A 113 -8.19 3.96 2.71
C TYR A 113 -8.12 4.81 1.43
N ALA A 114 -6.93 4.91 0.83
CA ALA A 114 -6.73 5.59 -0.45
C ALA A 114 -6.82 4.57 -1.60
N PRO A 115 -7.87 4.59 -2.45
CA PRO A 115 -7.98 3.64 -3.55
C PRO A 115 -6.95 3.86 -4.67
N ASP A 116 -6.31 5.02 -4.73
CA ASP A 116 -5.24 5.38 -5.65
C ASP A 116 -4.41 6.55 -5.10
N ALA A 117 -3.29 6.88 -5.78
CA ALA A 117 -2.38 7.96 -5.37
C ALA A 117 -3.04 9.35 -5.39
N GLU A 118 -3.94 9.61 -6.35
CA GLU A 118 -4.61 10.91 -6.48
C GLU A 118 -5.60 11.17 -5.34
N SER A 119 -6.06 10.12 -4.66
CA SER A 119 -6.99 10.22 -3.54
C SER A 119 -6.48 11.13 -2.43
N TYR A 120 -5.16 11.12 -2.19
CA TYR A 120 -4.53 12.01 -1.20
C TYR A 120 -4.60 13.49 -1.55
N THR A 121 -4.82 13.83 -2.82
CA THR A 121 -5.01 15.21 -3.30
C THR A 121 -6.49 15.52 -3.49
N VAL A 122 -7.23 14.65 -4.16
CA VAL A 122 -8.65 14.87 -4.49
C VAL A 122 -9.53 14.94 -3.23
N PHE A 123 -9.22 14.12 -2.22
CA PHE A 123 -9.93 14.03 -0.95
C PHE A 123 -9.10 14.58 0.22
N ALA A 124 -8.20 15.52 -0.05
CA ALA A 124 -7.28 16.10 0.95
C ALA A 124 -8.00 16.69 2.17
N ASP A 125 -9.19 17.28 1.98
CA ASP A 125 -9.99 17.87 3.06
C ASP A 125 -10.40 16.84 4.13
N LEU A 126 -10.40 15.54 3.78
CA LEU A 126 -10.59 14.43 4.71
C LEU A 126 -9.27 13.78 5.13
N PHE A 127 -8.35 13.54 4.18
CA PHE A 127 -7.08 12.87 4.48
C PHE A 127 -6.15 13.71 5.35
N ASP A 128 -6.00 15.01 5.08
CA ASP A 128 -5.03 15.85 5.78
C ASP A 128 -5.25 15.90 7.29
N PRO A 129 -6.46 16.17 7.82
CA PRO A 129 -6.68 16.18 9.25
C PRO A 129 -6.53 14.79 9.90
N ILE A 130 -6.87 13.72 9.17
CA ILE A 130 -6.66 12.34 9.66
C ILE A 130 -5.17 12.00 9.71
N ILE A 131 -4.40 12.41 8.71
CA ILE A 131 -2.94 12.23 8.66
C ILE A 131 -2.29 13.01 9.79
N GLU A 132 -2.69 14.26 10.03
CA GLU A 132 -2.17 15.10 11.10
C GLU A 132 -2.41 14.46 12.47
N ASP A 133 -3.63 14.00 12.73
CA ASP A 133 -3.99 13.35 14.00
C ASP A 133 -3.22 12.03 14.20
N TYR A 134 -3.25 11.15 13.20
CA TYR A 134 -2.63 9.83 13.31
C TYR A 134 -1.10 9.88 13.44
N HIS A 135 -0.45 10.76 12.68
CA HIS A 135 1.01 10.88 12.64
C HIS A 135 1.58 11.89 13.64
N GLY A 136 0.81 12.26 14.65
CA GLY A 136 1.31 13.07 15.77
C GLY A 136 1.61 14.52 15.39
N GLY A 137 0.78 15.13 14.53
CA GLY A 137 0.84 16.55 14.19
C GLY A 137 1.55 16.87 12.87
N PHE A 138 1.65 15.92 11.94
CA PHE A 138 2.16 16.17 10.59
C PHE A 138 1.14 16.99 9.79
N LYS A 139 1.36 18.30 9.73
CA LYS A 139 0.44 19.29 9.16
C LYS A 139 0.43 19.22 7.64
N LYS A 140 -0.64 19.76 7.01
CA LYS A 140 -0.73 19.89 5.56
C LYS A 140 0.38 20.75 4.93
N THR A 141 1.06 21.59 5.71
CA THR A 141 2.21 22.40 5.30
C THR A 141 3.55 21.70 5.45
N ASP A 142 3.60 20.58 6.19
CA ASP A 142 4.82 19.84 6.43
C ASP A 142 5.18 18.98 5.22
N LYS A 143 6.46 18.70 5.06
CA LYS A 143 6.99 17.81 4.03
C LYS A 143 7.75 16.66 4.65
N HIS A 144 7.51 15.49 4.10
CA HIS A 144 8.33 14.32 4.39
C HIS A 144 9.76 14.55 3.86
N PRO A 145 10.81 14.22 4.63
CA PRO A 145 12.18 14.37 4.16
C PRO A 145 12.46 13.45 2.98
N PRO A 146 13.48 13.77 2.15
CA PRO A 146 13.94 12.84 1.12
C PRO A 146 14.35 11.50 1.71
N LYS A 147 14.22 10.44 0.89
CA LYS A 147 14.65 9.07 1.25
C LYS A 147 16.10 9.07 1.71
N ASP A 148 16.33 8.56 2.92
CA ASP A 148 17.66 8.45 3.49
C ASP A 148 17.72 7.21 4.42
N PHE A 149 18.51 6.23 3.99
CA PHE A 149 18.77 5.02 4.76
C PHE A 149 19.92 5.18 5.76
N GLY A 150 20.59 6.34 5.79
CA GLY A 150 21.71 6.63 6.67
C GLY A 150 22.90 5.67 6.50
N ASP A 151 23.74 5.64 7.50
CA ASP A 151 24.81 4.66 7.57
C ASP A 151 24.31 3.38 8.26
N VAL A 152 24.09 2.36 7.44
CA VAL A 152 23.54 1.06 7.87
C VAL A 152 24.48 0.30 8.84
N ASP A 153 25.75 0.65 8.90
CA ASP A 153 26.75 0.00 9.77
C ASP A 153 26.75 0.55 11.19
N THR A 154 26.01 1.64 11.43
CA THR A 154 25.83 2.21 12.78
C THR A 154 24.80 1.47 13.65
N LEU A 155 23.98 0.61 13.03
CA LEU A 155 23.01 -0.23 13.72
C LEU A 155 23.63 -1.62 13.93
N GLY A 156 23.93 -1.95 15.17
CA GLY A 156 24.57 -3.22 15.54
C GLY A 156 23.57 -4.29 15.96
N ASN A 157 24.10 -5.33 16.60
CA ASN A 157 23.30 -6.35 17.28
C ASN A 157 22.84 -5.82 18.64
N LEU A 158 21.52 -5.72 18.83
CA LEU A 158 20.89 -5.22 20.06
C LEU A 158 21.00 -6.19 21.24
N ASP A 159 21.17 -7.49 20.96
CA ASP A 159 21.20 -8.56 21.96
C ASP A 159 22.21 -9.66 21.55
N PRO A 160 23.51 -9.36 21.62
CA PRO A 160 24.56 -10.30 21.21
C PRO A 160 24.56 -11.61 22.00
N ALA A 161 24.07 -11.58 23.24
CA ALA A 161 23.97 -12.75 24.11
C ALA A 161 22.70 -13.60 23.85
N SER A 162 21.78 -13.09 22.99
CA SER A 162 20.49 -13.74 22.69
C SER A 162 19.65 -14.05 23.95
N GLU A 163 19.66 -13.14 24.91
CA GLU A 163 18.94 -13.31 26.18
C GLU A 163 17.49 -12.84 26.11
N PHE A 164 17.21 -11.82 25.29
CA PHE A 164 15.93 -11.12 25.27
C PHE A 164 15.23 -11.21 23.89
N ILE A 165 15.96 -10.95 22.80
CA ILE A 165 15.37 -10.83 21.47
C ILE A 165 15.25 -12.21 20.79
N VAL A 166 14.03 -12.61 20.51
CA VAL A 166 13.71 -13.86 19.79
C VAL A 166 13.95 -13.69 18.29
N SER A 167 13.46 -12.59 17.72
CA SER A 167 13.61 -12.30 16.29
C SER A 167 13.55 -10.79 16.02
N THR A 168 14.19 -10.38 14.93
CA THR A 168 14.18 -9.01 14.41
C THR A 168 13.59 -8.99 13.00
N ARG A 169 12.73 -8.00 12.72
CA ARG A 169 12.08 -7.82 11.44
C ARG A 169 12.02 -6.35 11.06
N VAL A 170 12.47 -6.03 9.85
CA VAL A 170 12.28 -4.71 9.25
C VAL A 170 11.55 -4.88 7.92
N ARG A 171 10.48 -4.12 7.70
CA ARG A 171 9.70 -4.15 6.48
C ARG A 171 9.35 -2.75 6.00
N CYS A 172 9.12 -2.63 4.69
CA CYS A 172 8.50 -1.44 4.11
C CYS A 172 7.42 -1.84 3.09
N GLY A 173 6.44 -0.96 2.90
CA GLY A 173 5.45 -1.05 1.83
C GLY A 173 5.91 -0.25 0.61
N ARG A 174 5.52 -0.68 -0.58
CA ARG A 174 5.70 0.07 -1.83
C ARG A 174 4.51 -0.16 -2.74
N SER A 175 4.05 0.91 -3.37
CA SER A 175 3.06 0.83 -4.44
C SER A 175 3.73 1.19 -5.76
N LEU A 176 3.40 0.46 -6.83
CA LEU A 176 3.96 0.71 -8.15
C LEU A 176 3.34 1.98 -8.74
N ASP A 177 4.19 2.83 -9.33
CA ASP A 177 3.72 4.03 -10.00
C ASP A 177 2.89 3.70 -11.25
N GLY A 178 1.89 4.52 -11.54
CA GLY A 178 0.99 4.33 -12.70
C GLY A 178 -0.14 3.31 -12.50
N TYR A 179 -0.23 2.65 -11.34
CA TYR A 179 -1.34 1.75 -10.99
C TYR A 179 -2.21 2.33 -9.88
N PRO A 180 -3.54 2.11 -9.92
CA PRO A 180 -4.37 2.33 -8.74
C PRO A 180 -4.00 1.31 -7.66
N PHE A 181 -4.40 1.55 -6.42
CA PHE A 181 -4.19 0.60 -5.33
C PHE A 181 -5.22 -0.55 -5.40
N ASN A 182 -5.07 -1.54 -4.54
CA ASN A 182 -5.81 -2.80 -4.62
C ASN A 182 -7.32 -2.69 -4.89
N PRO A 183 -8.09 -1.75 -4.30
CA PRO A 183 -9.53 -1.67 -4.56
C PRO A 183 -9.92 -1.37 -6.00
N CYS A 184 -9.03 -0.72 -6.75
CA CYS A 184 -9.32 -0.24 -8.11
C CYS A 184 -8.52 -0.96 -9.19
N LEU A 185 -7.62 -1.90 -8.84
CA LEU A 185 -6.95 -2.77 -9.80
C LEU A 185 -7.94 -3.67 -10.53
N THR A 186 -7.82 -3.76 -11.84
CA THR A 186 -8.51 -4.78 -12.64
C THR A 186 -7.81 -6.13 -12.50
N GLU A 187 -8.50 -7.22 -12.82
CA GLU A 187 -7.88 -8.55 -12.81
C GLU A 187 -6.69 -8.65 -13.78
N ALA A 188 -6.78 -7.98 -14.93
CA ALA A 188 -5.68 -7.90 -15.88
C ALA A 188 -4.45 -7.17 -15.29
N GLN A 189 -4.67 -6.07 -14.57
CA GLN A 189 -3.59 -5.34 -13.89
C GLN A 189 -2.98 -6.16 -12.75
N TYR A 190 -3.75 -6.94 -12.01
CA TYR A 190 -3.20 -7.88 -11.02
C TYR A 190 -2.25 -8.89 -11.65
N LYS A 191 -2.62 -9.49 -12.80
CA LYS A 191 -1.78 -10.44 -13.55
C LYS A 191 -0.53 -9.79 -14.11
N GLU A 192 -0.67 -8.62 -14.73
CA GLU A 192 0.44 -7.83 -15.25
C GLU A 192 1.44 -7.45 -14.15
N MET A 193 0.94 -7.03 -12.99
CA MET A 193 1.77 -6.67 -11.85
C MET A 193 2.51 -7.89 -11.27
N GLU A 194 1.83 -9.03 -11.14
CA GLU A 194 2.46 -10.29 -10.71
C GLU A 194 3.62 -10.69 -11.65
N GLU A 195 3.44 -10.58 -12.97
CA GLU A 195 4.49 -10.86 -13.95
C GLU A 195 5.67 -9.89 -13.82
N LYS A 196 5.43 -8.58 -13.73
CA LYS A 196 6.47 -7.56 -13.53
C LYS A 196 7.25 -7.78 -12.23
N VAL A 197 6.55 -8.04 -11.14
CA VAL A 197 7.16 -8.26 -9.82
C VAL A 197 7.96 -9.55 -9.81
N SER A 198 7.40 -10.67 -10.26
CA SER A 198 8.08 -11.96 -10.28
C SER A 198 9.33 -11.93 -11.16
N SER A 199 9.27 -11.31 -12.35
CA SER A 199 10.42 -11.12 -13.24
C SER A 199 11.52 -10.28 -12.58
N THR A 200 11.14 -9.17 -11.92
CA THR A 200 12.10 -8.30 -11.21
C THR A 200 12.80 -9.04 -10.08
N LEU A 201 12.03 -9.73 -9.23
CA LEU A 201 12.57 -10.45 -8.08
C LEU A 201 13.41 -11.65 -8.46
N SER A 202 13.07 -12.33 -9.54
CA SER A 202 13.88 -13.46 -10.09
C SER A 202 15.27 -13.03 -10.56
N GLY A 203 15.49 -11.75 -10.79
CA GLY A 203 16.80 -11.19 -11.14
C GLY A 203 17.63 -10.71 -9.95
N LEU A 204 17.19 -10.94 -8.71
CA LEU A 204 17.97 -10.64 -7.52
C LEU A 204 19.08 -11.68 -7.31
N GLU A 205 20.22 -11.22 -6.81
CA GLU A 205 21.43 -12.03 -6.63
C GLU A 205 21.92 -12.02 -5.18
N GLY A 206 22.96 -12.81 -4.89
CA GLY A 206 23.59 -12.90 -3.58
C GLY A 206 22.62 -13.40 -2.50
N GLU A 207 22.63 -12.75 -1.35
CA GLU A 207 21.74 -13.09 -0.21
C GLU A 207 20.25 -12.88 -0.50
N LEU A 208 19.94 -12.09 -1.53
CA LEU A 208 18.56 -11.80 -1.94
C LEU A 208 18.02 -12.81 -2.95
N LYS A 209 18.87 -13.66 -3.52
CA LYS A 209 18.48 -14.65 -4.53
C LYS A 209 17.42 -15.61 -3.96
N GLY A 210 16.35 -15.82 -4.73
CA GLY A 210 15.24 -16.65 -4.29
C GLY A 210 14.28 -17.02 -5.43
N SER A 211 13.09 -17.41 -5.06
CA SER A 211 12.03 -17.82 -5.99
C SER A 211 10.71 -17.15 -5.67
N PHE A 212 9.92 -16.88 -6.71
CA PHE A 212 8.57 -16.37 -6.60
C PHE A 212 7.56 -17.54 -6.65
N TYR A 213 6.60 -17.53 -5.75
CA TYR A 213 5.55 -18.52 -5.62
C TYR A 213 4.19 -17.84 -5.73
N PRO A 214 3.48 -17.97 -6.86
CA PRO A 214 2.14 -17.44 -7.00
C PRO A 214 1.16 -18.18 -6.07
N LEU A 215 0.19 -17.46 -5.50
CA LEU A 215 -0.86 -18.09 -4.71
C LEU A 215 -1.83 -18.86 -5.59
N THR A 216 -2.02 -18.45 -6.84
CA THR A 216 -2.81 -19.18 -7.83
C THR A 216 -2.18 -20.56 -8.08
N GLY A 217 -2.93 -21.63 -7.78
CA GLY A 217 -2.46 -23.00 -7.91
C GLY A 217 -1.64 -23.54 -6.73
N MET A 218 -1.34 -22.72 -5.72
CA MET A 218 -0.70 -23.18 -4.49
C MET A 218 -1.71 -23.99 -3.65
N SER A 219 -1.31 -25.19 -3.17
CA SER A 219 -2.21 -25.99 -2.35
C SER A 219 -2.52 -25.32 -1.01
N LYS A 220 -3.70 -25.61 -0.45
CA LYS A 220 -4.11 -25.04 0.84
C LYS A 220 -3.20 -25.45 1.98
N GLU A 221 -2.65 -26.67 1.93
CA GLU A 221 -1.72 -27.21 2.93
C GLU A 221 -0.41 -26.41 2.93
N VAL A 222 0.13 -26.10 1.73
CA VAL A 222 1.35 -25.27 1.59
C VAL A 222 1.07 -23.85 2.05
N GLN A 223 -0.07 -23.25 1.65
CA GLN A 223 -0.47 -21.92 2.10
C GLN A 223 -0.57 -21.86 3.62
N GLN A 224 -1.29 -22.81 4.23
CA GLN A 224 -1.49 -22.84 5.67
C GLN A 224 -0.17 -22.99 6.43
N LYS A 225 0.72 -23.86 5.96
CA LYS A 225 2.05 -24.02 6.56
C LYS A 225 2.86 -22.71 6.51
N LEU A 226 2.88 -22.02 5.38
CA LEU A 226 3.58 -20.73 5.24
C LEU A 226 2.96 -19.63 6.13
N ILE A 227 1.64 -19.66 6.33
CA ILE A 227 0.94 -18.74 7.24
C ILE A 227 1.31 -19.04 8.69
N ASP A 228 1.29 -20.31 9.10
CA ASP A 228 1.62 -20.75 10.47
C ASP A 228 3.09 -20.46 10.81
N ASP A 229 3.97 -20.59 9.82
CA ASP A 229 5.38 -20.23 9.91
C ASP A 229 5.63 -18.69 9.83
N HIS A 230 4.58 -17.86 9.73
CA HIS A 230 4.61 -16.39 9.61
C HIS A 230 5.31 -15.85 8.35
N PHE A 231 5.41 -16.63 7.28
CA PHE A 231 6.01 -16.23 6.02
C PHE A 231 5.00 -15.73 5.00
N LEU A 232 3.75 -16.21 5.03
CA LEU A 232 2.71 -15.82 4.10
C LEU A 232 1.59 -15.05 4.80
N PHE A 233 1.03 -14.09 4.06
CA PHE A 233 -0.17 -13.35 4.45
C PHE A 233 -1.44 -14.19 4.21
N LYS A 234 -2.50 -13.88 4.97
CA LYS A 234 -3.84 -14.40 4.76
C LYS A 234 -4.58 -13.53 3.74
N GLU A 235 -5.65 -14.06 3.15
CA GLU A 235 -6.67 -13.22 2.54
C GLU A 235 -7.09 -12.15 3.55
N GLY A 236 -7.21 -10.90 3.09
CA GLY A 236 -7.35 -9.75 3.96
C GLY A 236 -8.41 -9.89 5.04
N ASP A 237 -8.23 -9.16 6.09
CA ASP A 237 -9.20 -9.07 7.18
C ASP A 237 -10.50 -8.37 6.75
N ARG A 238 -11.48 -8.26 7.66
CA ARG A 238 -12.77 -7.62 7.38
C ARG A 238 -12.65 -6.16 6.93
N PHE A 239 -11.60 -5.43 7.34
CA PHE A 239 -11.38 -4.04 6.93
C PHE A 239 -10.94 -3.96 5.48
N LEU A 240 -9.99 -4.81 5.06
CA LEU A 240 -9.54 -4.91 3.67
C LEU A 240 -10.64 -5.46 2.75
N GLN A 241 -11.43 -6.44 3.22
CA GLN A 241 -12.57 -6.96 2.47
C GLN A 241 -13.62 -5.87 2.24
N ALA A 242 -14.01 -5.12 3.29
CA ALA A 242 -14.94 -4.02 3.18
C ALA A 242 -14.42 -2.86 2.31
N ALA A 243 -13.10 -2.69 2.22
CA ALA A 243 -12.44 -1.75 1.32
C ALA A 243 -12.30 -2.25 -0.13
N ASN A 244 -12.86 -3.42 -0.49
CA ASN A 244 -12.70 -4.07 -1.80
C ASN A 244 -11.25 -4.43 -2.18
N ALA A 245 -10.33 -4.53 -1.23
CA ALA A 245 -8.93 -4.84 -1.48
C ALA A 245 -8.67 -6.33 -1.80
N CYS A 246 -9.63 -7.22 -1.53
CA CYS A 246 -9.50 -8.66 -1.73
C CYS A 246 -10.12 -9.17 -3.03
N ARG A 247 -10.48 -8.28 -3.97
CA ARG A 247 -11.08 -8.67 -5.25
C ARG A 247 -10.15 -9.59 -6.02
N PHE A 248 -10.74 -10.53 -6.76
CA PHE A 248 -10.05 -11.50 -7.62
C PHE A 248 -9.07 -12.42 -6.88
N TRP A 249 -9.16 -12.53 -5.55
CA TRP A 249 -8.33 -13.43 -4.78
C TRP A 249 -8.42 -14.87 -5.28
N PRO A 250 -7.30 -15.63 -5.45
CA PRO A 250 -5.90 -15.26 -5.18
C PRO A 250 -5.14 -14.70 -6.40
N THR A 251 -5.82 -14.35 -7.51
CA THR A 251 -5.19 -13.88 -8.75
C THR A 251 -4.26 -12.69 -8.50
N GLY A 252 -3.05 -12.77 -9.04
CA GLY A 252 -2.05 -11.70 -8.93
C GLY A 252 -1.39 -11.57 -7.55
N ARG A 253 -1.62 -12.53 -6.64
CA ARG A 253 -0.97 -12.59 -5.33
C ARG A 253 0.10 -13.65 -5.32
N GLY A 254 1.18 -13.35 -4.62
CA GLY A 254 2.28 -14.28 -4.47
C GLY A 254 3.27 -13.88 -3.39
N ILE A 255 4.18 -14.77 -3.12
CA ILE A 255 5.30 -14.56 -2.22
C ILE A 255 6.60 -14.87 -2.92
N PHE A 256 7.59 -13.99 -2.76
CA PHE A 256 8.99 -14.28 -3.07
C PHE A 256 9.73 -14.51 -1.76
N HIS A 257 10.64 -15.46 -1.72
CA HIS A 257 11.59 -15.59 -0.61
C HIS A 257 12.91 -16.21 -1.06
N ASN A 258 13.99 -15.87 -0.35
CA ASN A 258 15.26 -16.57 -0.46
C ASN A 258 15.21 -17.93 0.27
N ASP A 259 16.18 -18.80 0.05
CA ASP A 259 16.22 -20.16 0.62
C ASP A 259 16.27 -20.13 2.16
N ALA A 260 16.99 -19.18 2.73
CA ALA A 260 17.10 -18.98 4.18
C ALA A 260 15.84 -18.37 4.82
N LYS A 261 14.86 -17.93 4.01
CA LYS A 261 13.65 -17.21 4.45
C LYS A 261 13.95 -15.98 5.34
N THR A 262 15.09 -15.36 5.12
CA THR A 262 15.51 -14.11 5.77
C THR A 262 15.11 -12.87 4.98
N PHE A 263 14.75 -13.07 3.71
CA PHE A 263 14.25 -12.04 2.81
C PHE A 263 12.99 -12.54 2.09
N LEU A 264 11.92 -11.74 2.17
CA LEU A 264 10.63 -12.05 1.59
C LEU A 264 10.03 -10.80 0.92
N VAL A 265 9.25 -11.01 -0.14
CA VAL A 265 8.41 -9.95 -0.71
C VAL A 265 7.00 -10.50 -0.90
N TRP A 266 6.02 -9.84 -0.31
CA TRP A 266 4.62 -10.12 -0.55
C TRP A 266 4.12 -9.27 -1.71
N CYS A 267 3.42 -9.88 -2.65
CA CYS A 267 2.82 -9.24 -3.80
C CYS A 267 1.32 -9.11 -3.62
N ASN A 268 0.81 -7.87 -3.69
CA ASN A 268 -0.62 -7.54 -3.63
C ASN A 268 -1.36 -8.06 -2.39
N GLU A 269 -0.77 -7.86 -1.22
CA GLU A 269 -1.48 -8.03 0.06
C GLU A 269 -2.27 -6.74 0.37
N GLU A 270 -1.84 -5.88 1.30
CA GLU A 270 -2.44 -4.57 1.55
C GLU A 270 -1.93 -3.54 0.54
N ASP A 271 -0.61 -3.44 0.38
CA ASP A 271 0.05 -2.66 -0.67
C ASP A 271 0.53 -3.59 -1.80
N HIS A 272 0.95 -3.01 -2.94
CA HIS A 272 1.44 -3.80 -4.07
C HIS A 272 2.65 -4.66 -3.70
N LEU A 273 3.60 -4.10 -2.93
CA LEU A 273 4.74 -4.81 -2.40
C LEU A 273 4.87 -4.58 -0.89
N ARG A 274 5.16 -5.64 -0.17
CA ARG A 274 5.67 -5.58 1.19
C ARG A 274 7.02 -6.28 1.22
N ILE A 275 8.09 -5.49 1.30
CA ILE A 275 9.47 -5.95 1.27
C ILE A 275 9.90 -6.19 2.72
N ILE A 276 10.39 -7.39 3.03
CA ILE A 276 10.58 -7.86 4.40
C ILE A 276 11.97 -8.47 4.53
N SER A 277 12.74 -8.00 5.51
CA SER A 277 13.96 -8.63 5.99
C SER A 277 13.74 -9.05 7.44
N MET A 278 14.09 -10.29 7.77
CA MET A 278 13.88 -10.83 9.11
C MET A 278 14.86 -11.95 9.42
N GLN A 279 15.16 -12.14 10.71
CA GLN A 279 15.93 -13.28 11.19
C GLN A 279 15.74 -13.49 12.68
N MET A 280 16.15 -14.65 13.18
CA MET A 280 16.24 -14.93 14.61
C MET A 280 17.35 -14.10 15.26
N GLY A 281 17.15 -13.75 16.53
CA GLY A 281 18.10 -12.96 17.31
C GLY A 281 18.02 -11.44 17.07
N GLY A 282 18.95 -10.71 17.67
CA GLY A 282 18.93 -9.25 17.80
C GLY A 282 19.77 -8.45 16.79
N ASP A 283 20.31 -9.07 15.73
CA ASP A 283 21.18 -8.38 14.77
C ASP A 283 20.37 -7.49 13.81
N LEU A 284 19.98 -6.32 14.32
CA LEU A 284 19.26 -5.30 13.57
C LEU A 284 20.08 -4.78 12.38
N GLY A 285 21.39 -4.62 12.56
CA GLY A 285 22.28 -4.12 11.50
C GLY A 285 22.22 -4.99 10.24
N GLN A 286 22.31 -6.30 10.40
CA GLN A 286 22.23 -7.24 9.27
C GLN A 286 20.83 -7.24 8.63
N VAL A 287 19.77 -7.22 9.44
CA VAL A 287 18.38 -7.20 8.95
C VAL A 287 18.11 -5.91 8.17
N TYR A 288 18.56 -4.77 8.69
CA TYR A 288 18.36 -3.48 8.02
C TYR A 288 19.17 -3.35 6.73
N ARG A 289 20.45 -3.73 6.74
CA ARG A 289 21.31 -3.73 5.54
C ARG A 289 20.71 -4.57 4.42
N ARG A 290 20.17 -5.75 4.74
CA ARG A 290 19.50 -6.62 3.75
C ARG A 290 18.26 -5.95 3.16
N LEU A 291 17.45 -5.28 3.99
CA LEU A 291 16.28 -4.54 3.50
C LEU A 291 16.71 -3.40 2.55
N VAL A 292 17.69 -2.59 2.94
CA VAL A 292 18.20 -1.47 2.14
C VAL A 292 18.71 -1.93 0.79
N ASN A 293 19.52 -3.00 0.77
CA ASN A 293 20.01 -3.61 -0.46
C ASN A 293 18.85 -4.07 -1.36
N ALA A 294 17.85 -4.74 -0.77
CA ALA A 294 16.68 -5.21 -1.51
C ALA A 294 15.88 -4.06 -2.11
N VAL A 295 15.58 -3.03 -1.33
CA VAL A 295 14.82 -1.86 -1.82
C VAL A 295 15.54 -1.18 -2.95
N ASN A 296 16.86 -0.96 -2.83
CA ASN A 296 17.66 -0.32 -3.86
C ASN A 296 17.70 -1.14 -5.15
N GLU A 297 17.80 -2.47 -5.08
CA GLU A 297 17.81 -3.34 -6.28
C GLU A 297 16.42 -3.39 -6.96
N ILE A 298 15.35 -3.42 -6.19
CA ILE A 298 13.99 -3.47 -6.74
C ILE A 298 13.64 -2.12 -7.38
N GLU A 299 13.96 -1.00 -6.73
CA GLU A 299 13.65 0.35 -7.20
C GLU A 299 14.34 0.71 -8.54
N LYS A 300 15.48 0.09 -8.85
CA LYS A 300 16.14 0.24 -10.16
C LYS A 300 15.26 -0.23 -11.34
N ARG A 301 14.31 -1.12 -11.09
CA ARG A 301 13.51 -1.79 -12.13
C ARG A 301 12.01 -1.49 -12.03
N LEU A 302 11.53 -1.16 -10.84
CA LEU A 302 10.11 -0.86 -10.57
C LEU A 302 9.99 0.54 -9.98
N PRO A 303 9.39 1.50 -10.70
CA PRO A 303 9.12 2.84 -10.16
C PRO A 303 8.04 2.74 -9.08
N PHE A 304 8.23 3.48 -7.98
CA PHE A 304 7.30 3.50 -6.86
C PHE A 304 6.51 4.81 -6.82
N SER A 305 5.25 4.70 -6.44
CA SER A 305 4.35 5.82 -6.22
C SER A 305 4.85 6.68 -5.04
N HIS A 306 5.17 7.93 -5.31
CA HIS A 306 5.76 8.87 -4.37
C HIS A 306 5.11 10.24 -4.49
N HIS A 307 4.97 10.94 -3.36
CA HIS A 307 4.42 12.28 -3.29
C HIS A 307 5.38 13.20 -2.53
N ASP A 308 5.65 14.40 -3.07
CA ASP A 308 6.65 15.33 -2.50
C ASP A 308 6.42 15.70 -1.04
N ARG A 309 5.16 15.70 -0.60
CA ARG A 309 4.78 15.99 0.79
C ARG A 309 4.67 14.76 1.66
N LEU A 310 4.15 13.65 1.13
CA LEU A 310 3.76 12.48 1.91
C LEU A 310 4.77 11.32 1.84
N GLY A 311 5.83 11.44 1.04
CA GLY A 311 6.78 10.35 0.82
C GLY A 311 6.19 9.22 -0.03
N PHE A 312 6.52 7.98 0.25
CA PHE A 312 5.96 6.83 -0.45
C PHE A 312 4.48 6.66 -0.12
N LEU A 313 3.67 6.49 -1.17
CA LEU A 313 2.23 6.37 -1.04
C LEU A 313 1.80 4.92 -0.83
N THR A 314 0.83 4.74 0.04
CA THR A 314 0.27 3.44 0.45
C THR A 314 -1.24 3.48 0.40
N PHE A 315 -1.86 2.31 0.36
CA PHE A 315 -3.31 2.15 0.45
C PHE A 315 -3.86 2.65 1.79
N CYS A 316 -3.21 2.27 2.90
CA CYS A 316 -3.58 2.75 4.24
C CYS A 316 -2.78 4.00 4.61
N PRO A 317 -3.42 5.14 4.97
CA PRO A 317 -2.72 6.37 5.31
C PRO A 317 -1.81 6.25 6.55
N THR A 318 -1.98 5.22 7.36
CA THR A 318 -1.12 4.95 8.53
C THR A 318 0.29 4.49 8.15
N ASN A 319 0.49 4.08 6.89
CA ASN A 319 1.76 3.56 6.40
C ASN A 319 2.58 4.58 5.59
N LEU A 320 2.07 5.79 5.34
CA LEU A 320 2.71 6.83 4.52
C LEU A 320 4.15 7.17 4.96
N GLY A 321 4.89 7.78 4.06
CA GLY A 321 6.21 8.33 4.32
C GLY A 321 7.31 7.32 4.04
N THR A 322 8.10 6.92 5.03
CA THR A 322 9.10 5.85 4.91
C THR A 322 8.47 4.50 4.68
N THR A 323 7.22 4.32 5.12
CA THR A 323 6.50 3.04 5.20
C THR A 323 7.17 1.97 6.07
N ILE A 324 8.29 2.31 6.72
CA ILE A 324 9.10 1.37 7.49
C ILE A 324 8.43 1.00 8.81
N ARG A 325 8.39 -0.30 9.06
CA ARG A 325 8.16 -0.87 10.37
C ARG A 325 9.33 -1.78 10.74
N ALA A 326 10.12 -1.32 11.71
CA ALA A 326 11.16 -2.12 12.35
C ALA A 326 10.62 -2.64 13.67
N SER A 327 10.76 -3.94 13.92
CA SER A 327 10.23 -4.58 15.13
C SER A 327 11.13 -5.70 15.63
N VAL A 328 10.98 -5.98 16.93
CA VAL A 328 11.55 -7.15 17.57
C VAL A 328 10.46 -7.92 18.31
N HIS A 329 10.55 -9.25 18.28
CA HIS A 329 9.88 -10.11 19.25
C HIS A 329 10.83 -10.24 20.45
N ILE A 330 10.43 -9.76 21.61
CA ILE A 330 11.30 -9.62 22.78
C ILE A 330 10.63 -10.13 24.05
N LYS A 331 11.42 -10.79 24.90
CA LYS A 331 11.03 -11.24 26.25
C LYS A 331 11.52 -10.23 27.28
N LEU A 332 10.60 -9.62 28.00
CA LEU A 332 10.88 -8.64 29.06
C LEU A 332 10.05 -9.01 30.30
N PRO A 333 10.34 -10.14 30.99
CA PRO A 333 9.46 -10.67 32.01
C PRO A 333 9.26 -9.75 33.22
N LYS A 334 10.27 -8.96 33.59
CA LYS A 334 10.16 -8.04 34.73
C LYS A 334 9.39 -6.77 34.37
N LEU A 335 9.69 -6.14 33.21
CA LEU A 335 8.94 -4.99 32.70
C LEU A 335 7.50 -5.39 32.34
N ALA A 336 7.30 -6.56 31.75
CA ALA A 336 5.99 -7.09 31.36
C ALA A 336 5.06 -7.38 32.55
N ALA A 337 5.61 -7.56 33.76
CA ALA A 337 4.81 -7.68 34.98
C ALA A 337 3.96 -6.42 35.25
N ASN A 338 4.36 -5.27 34.69
CA ASN A 338 3.56 -4.04 34.67
C ASN A 338 3.51 -3.49 33.24
N ARG A 339 2.49 -3.92 32.49
CA ARG A 339 2.30 -3.56 31.10
C ARG A 339 2.17 -2.04 30.89
N GLU A 340 1.48 -1.33 31.75
CA GLU A 340 1.32 0.13 31.65
C GLU A 340 2.69 0.83 31.74
N LYS A 341 3.58 0.39 32.63
CA LYS A 341 4.95 0.90 32.74
C LYS A 341 5.77 0.59 31.48
N LEU A 342 5.65 -0.61 30.93
CA LEU A 342 6.31 -0.99 29.68
C LEU A 342 5.85 -0.08 28.52
N GLU A 343 4.54 0.15 28.39
CA GLU A 343 3.97 1.02 27.37
C GLU A 343 4.37 2.49 27.57
N GLU A 344 4.43 2.97 28.81
CA GLU A 344 4.90 4.33 29.13
C GLU A 344 6.37 4.53 28.69
N ILE A 345 7.24 3.58 29.01
CA ILE A 345 8.66 3.67 28.65
C ILE A 345 8.82 3.57 27.12
N ALA A 346 8.17 2.60 26.49
CA ALA A 346 8.18 2.45 25.04
C ALA A 346 7.68 3.72 24.34
N GLY A 347 6.64 4.34 24.86
CA GLY A 347 6.06 5.59 24.35
C GLY A 347 7.04 6.76 24.33
N LYS A 348 7.99 6.84 25.27
CA LYS A 348 9.03 7.88 25.30
C LYS A 348 9.97 7.82 24.09
N PHE A 349 10.09 6.64 23.48
CA PHE A 349 10.86 6.40 22.25
C PHE A 349 9.99 6.28 21.00
N ASN A 350 8.74 6.71 21.05
CA ASN A 350 7.76 6.55 19.97
C ASN A 350 7.59 5.08 19.52
N LEU A 351 7.69 4.13 20.45
CA LEU A 351 7.47 2.73 20.18
C LEU A 351 6.01 2.33 20.47
N GLN A 352 5.56 1.29 19.78
CA GLN A 352 4.28 0.62 19.99
C GLN A 352 4.54 -0.79 20.49
N VAL A 353 3.88 -1.15 21.60
CA VAL A 353 3.90 -2.50 22.17
C VAL A 353 2.64 -3.24 21.72
N ARG A 354 2.82 -4.40 21.08
CA ARG A 354 1.73 -5.28 20.63
C ARG A 354 1.89 -6.68 21.24
N GLY A 355 0.82 -7.45 21.27
CA GLY A 355 0.91 -8.87 21.58
C GLY A 355 1.68 -9.63 20.51
N THR A 356 2.03 -10.89 20.79
CA THR A 356 2.94 -11.71 19.97
C THR A 356 2.49 -11.85 18.51
N ARG A 357 1.16 -11.89 18.26
CA ARG A 357 0.58 -12.08 16.91
C ARG A 357 -0.05 -10.81 16.32
N GLY A 358 0.13 -9.64 16.94
CA GLY A 358 -0.37 -8.38 16.40
C GLY A 358 -1.13 -7.51 17.41
N GLU A 359 -1.78 -6.48 16.91
CA GLU A 359 -2.32 -5.35 17.68
C GLU A 359 -3.39 -5.72 18.73
N HIS A 360 -4.19 -6.76 18.44
CA HIS A 360 -5.30 -7.19 19.30
C HIS A 360 -5.06 -8.57 19.94
N THR A 361 -3.80 -8.98 20.04
CA THR A 361 -3.44 -10.28 20.63
C THR A 361 -2.74 -10.10 21.97
N GLU A 362 -2.83 -11.12 22.83
CA GLU A 362 -2.07 -11.18 24.06
C GLU A 362 -0.61 -11.61 23.82
N ALA A 363 0.23 -11.38 24.82
CA ALA A 363 1.63 -11.81 24.79
C ALA A 363 1.70 -13.32 25.09
N GLU A 364 2.04 -14.13 24.11
CA GLU A 364 2.26 -15.56 24.29
C GLU A 364 3.64 -15.81 24.93
N GLY A 365 3.65 -16.46 26.09
CA GLY A 365 4.90 -16.74 26.80
C GLY A 365 5.71 -15.52 27.23
N GLY A 366 5.07 -14.37 27.39
CA GLY A 366 5.73 -13.09 27.74
C GLY A 366 6.54 -12.45 26.61
N ILE A 367 6.26 -12.85 25.35
CA ILE A 367 6.91 -12.27 24.16
C ILE A 367 6.02 -11.15 23.59
N TYR A 368 6.58 -9.96 23.46
CA TYR A 368 5.96 -8.80 22.87
C TYR A 368 6.55 -8.47 21.50
N ASP A 369 5.71 -7.97 20.59
CA ASP A 369 6.14 -7.34 19.34
C ASP A 369 6.24 -5.82 19.57
N ILE A 370 7.47 -5.30 19.64
CA ILE A 370 7.72 -3.88 19.86
C ILE A 370 8.33 -3.27 18.60
N SER A 371 7.75 -2.16 18.13
CA SER A 371 8.13 -1.53 16.87
C SER A 371 8.07 -0.01 16.92
N ASN A 372 8.74 0.67 15.96
CA ASN A 372 8.55 2.11 15.75
C ASN A 372 7.08 2.42 15.40
N LYS A 373 6.58 3.54 15.92
CA LYS A 373 5.24 4.06 15.63
C LYS A 373 5.27 5.02 14.44
N ARG A 374 6.25 5.93 14.41
CA ARG A 374 6.34 6.98 13.39
C ARG A 374 6.90 6.46 12.07
N ARG A 375 6.35 6.93 10.95
CA ARG A 375 6.77 6.61 9.58
C ARG A 375 6.78 7.83 8.68
N LEU A 376 6.04 8.89 9.03
CA LEU A 376 5.90 10.12 8.28
C LEU A 376 6.63 11.25 9.01
N GLY A 377 7.32 12.13 8.26
CA GLY A 377 8.04 13.28 8.81
C GLY A 377 9.45 12.97 9.33
N LEU A 378 9.98 11.78 9.06
CA LEU A 378 11.35 11.37 9.43
C LEU A 378 11.94 10.49 8.31
N THR A 379 13.26 10.31 8.29
CA THR A 379 13.93 9.44 7.32
C THR A 379 13.79 7.95 7.68
N GLU A 380 14.09 7.07 6.73
CA GLU A 380 14.10 5.62 6.94
C GLU A 380 15.05 5.23 8.07
N TYR A 381 16.24 5.82 8.07
CA TYR A 381 17.23 5.61 9.14
C TYR A 381 16.68 6.04 10.50
N GLN A 382 16.10 7.24 10.60
CA GLN A 382 15.55 7.76 11.85
C GLN A 382 14.43 6.86 12.40
N ALA A 383 13.55 6.33 11.52
CA ALA A 383 12.51 5.42 11.95
C ALA A 383 13.04 4.11 12.56
N VAL A 384 14.10 3.55 11.98
CA VAL A 384 14.76 2.34 12.52
C VAL A 384 15.55 2.65 13.77
N LYS A 385 16.21 3.82 13.82
CA LYS A 385 16.99 4.26 14.98
C LYS A 385 16.13 4.51 16.21
N GLU A 386 14.92 5.05 16.07
CA GLU A 386 13.98 5.17 17.19
C GLU A 386 13.69 3.79 17.82
N MET A 387 13.46 2.78 16.98
CA MET A 387 13.26 1.41 17.47
C MET A 387 14.53 0.86 18.14
N HIS A 388 15.69 1.03 17.51
CA HIS A 388 16.98 0.61 18.05
C HIS A 388 17.21 1.18 19.44
N ASP A 389 17.12 2.51 19.59
CA ASP A 389 17.43 3.20 20.83
C ASP A 389 16.46 2.83 21.97
N GLY A 390 15.17 2.74 21.61
CA GLY A 390 14.15 2.36 22.58
C GLY A 390 14.27 0.91 23.04
N ILE A 391 14.59 -0.03 22.14
CA ILE A 391 14.81 -1.44 22.52
C ILE A 391 16.07 -1.58 23.38
N ALA A 392 17.15 -0.88 23.04
CA ALA A 392 18.36 -0.88 23.85
C ALA A 392 18.09 -0.43 25.29
N GLU A 393 17.30 0.64 25.48
CA GLU A 393 16.93 1.13 26.83
C GLU A 393 16.00 0.14 27.55
N LEU A 394 15.03 -0.47 26.85
CA LEU A 394 14.17 -1.49 27.46
C LEU A 394 14.96 -2.71 27.96
N ILE A 395 15.95 -3.19 27.19
CA ILE A 395 16.83 -4.29 27.60
C ILE A 395 17.65 -3.89 28.82
N LYS A 396 18.21 -2.66 28.85
CA LYS A 396 18.96 -2.15 29.95
C LYS A 396 18.11 -2.11 31.24
N LEU A 397 16.91 -1.55 31.16
CA LEU A 397 15.98 -1.48 32.29
C LEU A 397 15.53 -2.87 32.78
N GLU A 398 15.31 -3.81 31.88
CA GLU A 398 14.99 -5.20 32.22
C GLU A 398 16.12 -5.87 33.04
N LYS A 399 17.38 -5.57 32.70
CA LYS A 399 18.55 -6.07 33.45
C LYS A 399 18.68 -5.44 34.81
N GLU A 400 18.36 -4.17 34.97
CA GLU A 400 18.46 -3.41 36.22
C GLU A 400 17.37 -3.77 37.24
N LEU A 401 16.21 -4.25 36.81
CA LEU A 401 15.13 -4.76 37.66
C LEU A 401 15.44 -6.16 38.21
#